data_af9dbac21fc8125fd0670a36e05c3ab2
#
_entry.id   af9dbac21fc8125fd0670a36e05c3ab2
#
_cell.length_a   1.000
_cell.length_b   1.000
_cell.length_c   1.000
_cell.angle_alpha   90.00
_cell.angle_beta   90.00
_cell.angle_gamma   90.00
#
_symmetry.space_group_name_H-M   'P 1'
#
loop_
_entity.id
_entity.type
_entity.pdbx_description
1 polymer ?
#
loop_
_entity_poly.entity_id
_entity_poly.type
_entity_poly.pdbx_seq_one_letter_code
_entity_poly.pdbx_strand_id
1 'polypeptide(L)'
;MNFAAGRRKHVDVQRIYHRMEPRDLTAAVRFYCNRSHDGAHGAEADAKATLEVLKAQLSRTDGAYSELPRTADELDEYLVPHDPLNADRSGMFRWKDGEWTVNFGKKRGESLKRIMLNEPNFLKWMLKGDFDTDARMIASDALEGRLPPPPGVR
;
A
#
# COMPACT_ATOMS: atom_id res chain seq x y z
N MET A 1 20.48 17.23 -43.59
CA MET A 1 19.88 15.87 -43.52
C MET A 1 18.39 16.00 -43.23
N ASN A 2 17.54 15.67 -44.20
CA ASN A 2 16.09 15.73 -44.01
C ASN A 2 15.64 14.43 -43.31
N PHE A 3 15.32 14.52 -42.06
CA PHE A 3 14.78 13.39 -41.29
C PHE A 3 13.27 13.29 -41.55
N ALA A 4 12.87 12.40 -42.46
CA ALA A 4 11.46 12.13 -42.74
C ALA A 4 10.80 11.57 -41.46
N ALA A 5 9.96 12.36 -40.80
CA ALA A 5 9.31 12.05 -39.52
C ALA A 5 8.33 10.87 -39.59
N GLY A 6 7.91 10.43 -40.79
CA GLY A 6 6.85 9.43 -40.97
C GLY A 6 7.26 7.95 -41.02
N ARG A 7 8.54 7.61 -40.92
CA ARG A 7 9.05 6.22 -41.10
C ARG A 7 9.90 5.67 -39.95
N ARG A 8 9.98 6.39 -38.83
CA ARG A 8 10.79 5.91 -37.71
C ARG A 8 9.95 4.96 -36.85
N LYS A 9 10.43 3.74 -36.73
CA LYS A 9 9.90 2.80 -35.73
C LYS A 9 10.58 3.12 -34.41
N HIS A 10 9.77 3.39 -33.39
CA HIS A 10 10.22 3.51 -32.01
C HIS A 10 10.24 2.12 -31.36
N VAL A 11 11.40 1.70 -30.89
CA VAL A 11 11.54 0.50 -30.06
C VAL A 11 11.73 0.95 -28.62
N ASP A 12 10.73 0.68 -27.81
CA ASP A 12 10.75 0.95 -26.37
C ASP A 12 11.32 -0.28 -25.65
N VAL A 13 12.56 -0.19 -25.20
CA VAL A 13 13.26 -1.28 -24.50
C VAL A 13 12.57 -1.63 -23.18
N GLN A 14 11.99 -0.66 -22.48
CA GLN A 14 11.27 -0.90 -21.25
C GLN A 14 10.01 -1.76 -21.49
N ARG A 15 9.30 -1.52 -22.59
CA ARG A 15 8.16 -2.36 -22.99
C ARG A 15 8.58 -3.78 -23.35
N ILE A 16 9.72 -3.95 -24.00
CA ILE A 16 10.28 -5.27 -24.27
C ILE A 16 10.58 -5.98 -22.95
N TYR A 17 11.29 -5.32 -22.04
CA TYR A 17 11.61 -5.86 -20.72
C TYR A 17 10.34 -6.29 -19.95
N HIS A 18 9.34 -5.41 -19.83
CA HIS A 18 8.11 -5.72 -19.13
C HIS A 18 7.27 -6.84 -19.76
N ARG A 19 7.43 -7.06 -21.07
CA ARG A 19 6.74 -8.15 -21.79
C ARG A 19 7.47 -9.49 -21.67
N MET A 20 8.80 -9.45 -21.63
CA MET A 20 9.66 -10.64 -21.61
C MET A 20 9.93 -11.14 -20.19
N GLU A 21 9.87 -10.23 -19.20
CA GLU A 21 10.10 -10.52 -17.78
C GLU A 21 8.77 -10.47 -16.99
N PRO A 22 8.05 -11.58 -16.86
CA PRO A 22 6.82 -11.65 -16.08
C PRO A 22 7.07 -11.23 -14.62
N ARG A 23 6.13 -10.45 -14.06
CA ARG A 23 6.18 -9.96 -12.67
C ARG A 23 5.01 -10.54 -11.87
N ASP A 24 4.86 -11.84 -11.94
CA ASP A 24 3.88 -12.61 -11.19
C ASP A 24 4.55 -13.52 -10.14
N LEU A 25 3.74 -14.14 -9.30
CA LEU A 25 4.24 -15.04 -8.26
C LEU A 25 5.03 -16.22 -8.84
N THR A 26 4.62 -16.76 -9.97
CA THR A 26 5.31 -17.87 -10.63
C THR A 26 6.74 -17.48 -11.06
N ALA A 27 6.88 -16.29 -11.65
CA ALA A 27 8.19 -15.75 -12.01
C ALA A 27 9.04 -15.47 -10.76
N ALA A 28 8.44 -14.93 -9.69
CA ALA A 28 9.12 -14.69 -8.43
C ALA A 28 9.62 -16.01 -7.79
N VAL A 29 8.80 -17.05 -7.74
CA VAL A 29 9.19 -18.38 -7.23
C VAL A 29 10.34 -18.97 -8.05
N ARG A 30 10.27 -18.86 -9.37
CA ARG A 30 11.37 -19.33 -10.23
C ARG A 30 12.67 -18.58 -9.96
N PHE A 31 12.59 -17.27 -9.83
CA PHE A 31 13.78 -16.42 -9.63
C PHE A 31 14.40 -16.56 -8.25
N TYR A 32 13.59 -16.51 -7.20
CA TYR A 32 14.08 -16.50 -5.82
C TYR A 32 14.26 -17.90 -5.22
N CYS A 33 13.40 -18.86 -5.60
CA CYS A 33 13.38 -20.20 -5.02
C CYS A 33 13.94 -21.25 -5.96
N ASN A 34 14.30 -20.90 -7.20
CA ASN A 34 14.86 -21.79 -8.24
C ASN A 34 14.04 -23.06 -8.47
N ARG A 35 12.71 -22.95 -8.47
CA ARG A 35 11.76 -24.04 -8.72
C ARG A 35 10.54 -23.57 -9.51
N SER A 36 9.77 -24.53 -10.05
CA SER A 36 8.44 -24.24 -10.62
C SER A 36 7.41 -23.96 -9.51
N HIS A 37 6.36 -23.24 -9.86
CA HIS A 37 5.18 -23.02 -9.01
C HIS A 37 4.04 -23.92 -9.53
N ASP A 38 4.11 -25.20 -9.16
CA ASP A 38 3.10 -26.18 -9.53
C ASP A 38 1.90 -26.07 -8.59
N GLY A 39 0.70 -26.01 -9.13
CA GLY A 39 -0.54 -25.81 -8.37
C GLY A 39 -0.91 -24.32 -8.15
N ALA A 40 -0.38 -23.42 -8.98
CA ALA A 40 -0.82 -22.03 -9.04
C ALA A 40 -2.36 -21.94 -9.09
N HIS A 41 -2.91 -20.95 -8.38
CA HIS A 41 -4.34 -20.64 -8.19
C HIS A 41 -5.04 -21.36 -7.02
N GLY A 42 -4.32 -22.05 -6.16
CA GLY A 42 -4.82 -22.45 -4.85
C GLY A 42 -4.37 -21.46 -3.78
N ALA A 43 -5.29 -20.84 -3.04
CA ALA A 43 -4.96 -19.79 -2.06
C ALA A 43 -3.89 -20.23 -1.05
N GLU A 44 -3.92 -21.49 -0.60
CA GLU A 44 -2.90 -22.03 0.31
C GLU A 44 -1.53 -22.19 -0.36
N ALA A 45 -1.51 -22.68 -1.61
CA ALA A 45 -0.27 -22.85 -2.37
C ALA A 45 0.38 -21.50 -2.67
N ASP A 46 -0.42 -20.50 -3.05
CA ASP A 46 0.03 -19.14 -3.33
C ASP A 46 0.54 -18.44 -2.06
N ALA A 47 -0.11 -18.62 -0.91
CA ALA A 47 0.36 -18.09 0.37
C ALA A 47 1.70 -18.71 0.80
N LYS A 48 1.86 -20.02 0.66
CA LYS A 48 3.14 -20.70 0.93
C LYS A 48 4.26 -20.22 0.01
N ALA A 49 3.98 -20.13 -1.28
CA ALA A 49 4.93 -19.64 -2.27
C ALA A 49 5.34 -18.18 -2.00
N THR A 50 4.40 -17.33 -1.63
CA THR A 50 4.69 -15.93 -1.24
C THR A 50 5.62 -15.88 -0.02
N LEU A 51 5.36 -16.69 1.00
CA LEU A 51 6.23 -16.77 2.19
C LEU A 51 7.64 -17.25 1.84
N GLU A 52 7.77 -18.25 0.95
CA GLU A 52 9.08 -18.74 0.50
C GLU A 52 9.85 -17.66 -0.27
N VAL A 53 9.19 -16.93 -1.16
CA VAL A 53 9.78 -15.79 -1.87
C VAL A 53 10.27 -14.74 -0.89
N LEU A 54 9.46 -14.35 0.10
CA LEU A 54 9.86 -13.40 1.13
C LEU A 54 11.09 -13.88 1.89
N LYS A 55 11.11 -15.13 2.35
CA LYS A 55 12.27 -15.72 3.05
C LYS A 55 13.52 -15.70 2.17
N ALA A 56 13.40 -16.01 0.89
CA ALA A 56 14.49 -15.96 -0.06
C ALA A 56 15.00 -14.54 -0.28
N GLN A 57 14.12 -13.54 -0.39
CA GLN A 57 14.49 -12.13 -0.47
C GLN A 57 15.24 -11.66 0.77
N LEU A 58 14.74 -12.01 1.96
CA LEU A 58 15.37 -11.65 3.23
C LEU A 58 16.69 -12.38 3.49
N SER A 59 16.94 -13.53 2.87
CA SER A 59 18.22 -14.25 2.98
C SER A 59 19.33 -13.66 2.10
N ARG A 60 18.99 -12.83 1.12
CA ARG A 60 19.97 -12.19 0.25
C ARG A 60 20.72 -11.09 1.00
N THR A 61 22.01 -11.00 0.71
CA THR A 61 22.92 -9.99 1.27
C THR A 61 23.62 -9.17 0.19
N ASP A 62 23.23 -9.37 -1.08
CA ASP A 62 23.79 -8.72 -2.25
C ASP A 62 22.94 -7.54 -2.71
N GLY A 63 23.59 -6.50 -3.22
CA GLY A 63 22.94 -5.32 -3.77
C GLY A 63 21.93 -4.68 -2.83
N ALA A 64 20.79 -4.23 -3.36
CA ALA A 64 19.74 -3.57 -2.59
C ALA A 64 19.08 -4.46 -1.52
N TYR A 65 19.21 -5.79 -1.62
CA TYR A 65 18.62 -6.71 -0.63
C TYR A 65 19.34 -6.66 0.72
N SER A 66 20.60 -6.22 0.77
CA SER A 66 21.35 -6.04 2.01
C SER A 66 20.72 -4.97 2.92
N GLU A 67 20.00 -4.02 2.34
CA GLU A 67 19.37 -2.89 3.02
C GLU A 67 17.93 -3.21 3.48
N LEU A 68 17.38 -4.38 3.09
CA LEU A 68 16.04 -4.75 3.49
C LEU A 68 15.95 -4.95 5.01
N PRO A 69 14.97 -4.35 5.69
CA PRO A 69 14.66 -4.63 7.07
C PRO A 69 14.36 -6.12 7.28
N ARG A 70 14.51 -6.58 8.53
CA ARG A 70 14.39 -8.03 8.86
C ARG A 70 13.16 -8.35 9.70
N THR A 71 12.50 -7.36 10.25
CA THR A 71 11.25 -7.53 11.01
C THR A 71 10.04 -7.13 10.15
N ALA A 72 8.88 -7.69 10.48
CA ALA A 72 7.64 -7.38 9.75
C ALA A 72 7.28 -5.89 9.86
N ASP A 73 7.43 -5.29 11.05
CA ASP A 73 7.10 -3.89 11.29
C ASP A 73 8.00 -2.95 10.50
N GLU A 74 9.31 -3.23 10.48
CA GLU A 74 10.27 -2.43 9.70
C GLU A 74 10.07 -2.59 8.18
N LEU A 75 9.76 -3.81 7.70
CA LEU A 75 9.44 -4.06 6.29
C LEU A 75 8.19 -3.30 5.88
N ASP A 76 7.20 -3.29 6.75
CA ASP A 76 5.96 -2.60 6.55
C ASP A 76 6.18 -1.08 6.38
N GLU A 77 6.96 -0.46 7.27
CA GLU A 77 7.35 0.94 7.19
C GLU A 77 8.22 1.23 5.96
N TYR A 78 9.13 0.32 5.61
CA TYR A 78 9.99 0.45 4.43
C TYR A 78 9.20 0.44 3.11
N LEU A 79 8.18 -0.44 3.01
CA LEU A 79 7.37 -0.59 1.80
C LEU A 79 6.34 0.51 1.64
N VAL A 80 5.77 0.98 2.73
CA VAL A 80 4.76 2.05 2.76
C VAL A 80 5.11 3.02 3.89
N PRO A 81 6.05 3.94 3.65
CA PRO A 81 6.43 4.93 4.65
C PRO A 81 5.21 5.70 5.14
N HIS A 82 5.07 5.78 6.45
CA HIS A 82 3.97 6.51 7.06
C HIS A 82 4.13 8.02 6.82
N ASP A 83 3.15 8.63 6.16
CA ASP A 83 3.07 10.10 6.11
C ASP A 83 2.57 10.60 7.48
N PRO A 84 3.37 11.36 8.24
CA PRO A 84 3.01 11.80 9.58
C PRO A 84 1.75 12.67 9.63
N LEU A 85 1.31 13.20 8.48
CA LEU A 85 0.07 13.94 8.37
C LEU A 85 -1.17 13.04 8.16
N ASN A 86 -1.00 11.73 8.01
CA ASN A 86 -2.11 10.79 7.93
C ASN A 86 -2.32 10.12 9.29
N ALA A 87 -3.58 9.95 9.70
CA ALA A 87 -3.93 9.23 10.91
C ALA A 87 -3.98 7.71 10.67
N ASP A 88 -4.21 7.31 9.44
CA ASP A 88 -4.32 5.94 8.98
C ASP A 88 -3.39 5.69 7.79
N ARG A 89 -3.06 4.44 7.56
CA ARG A 89 -2.12 4.03 6.52
C ARG A 89 -2.56 4.36 5.10
N SER A 90 -3.85 4.23 4.83
CA SER A 90 -4.44 4.54 3.53
C SER A 90 -4.68 6.05 3.30
N GLY A 91 -4.42 6.88 4.32
CA GLY A 91 -4.57 8.33 4.23
C GLY A 91 -6.01 8.81 4.10
N MET A 92 -6.97 8.04 4.65
CA MET A 92 -8.38 8.43 4.66
C MET A 92 -8.64 9.61 5.59
N PHE A 93 -7.83 9.74 6.65
CA PHE A 93 -7.87 10.86 7.58
C PHE A 93 -6.53 11.59 7.57
N ARG A 94 -6.56 12.88 7.24
CA ARG A 94 -5.38 13.70 7.09
C ARG A 94 -5.42 14.94 7.98
N TRP A 95 -4.28 15.24 8.61
CA TRP A 95 -4.11 16.47 9.36
C TRP A 95 -4.00 17.66 8.42
N LYS A 96 -4.87 18.64 8.59
CA LYS A 96 -4.90 19.86 7.79
C LYS A 96 -5.44 21.02 8.64
N ASP A 97 -4.81 22.18 8.54
CA ASP A 97 -5.25 23.43 9.18
C ASP A 97 -5.53 23.29 10.70
N GLY A 98 -4.75 22.41 11.38
CA GLY A 98 -4.84 22.22 12.83
C GLY A 98 -5.88 21.18 13.28
N GLU A 99 -6.47 20.41 12.37
CA GLU A 99 -7.45 19.37 12.70
C GLU A 99 -7.37 18.16 11.78
N TRP A 100 -7.95 17.04 12.23
CA TRP A 100 -8.14 15.86 11.39
C TRP A 100 -9.30 16.07 10.43
N THR A 101 -9.06 15.84 9.15
CA THR A 101 -10.05 15.97 8.07
C THR A 101 -10.20 14.66 7.31
N VAL A 102 -11.37 14.41 6.78
CA VAL A 102 -11.59 13.32 5.81
C VAL A 102 -10.88 13.66 4.50
N ASN A 103 -10.11 12.72 3.95
CA ASN A 103 -9.28 12.95 2.75
C ASN A 103 -9.79 12.21 1.49
N PHE A 104 -11.02 11.75 1.50
CA PHE A 104 -11.60 11.01 0.36
C PHE A 104 -13.05 11.38 0.06
N GLY A 105 -13.50 10.94 -1.12
CA GLY A 105 -14.90 11.05 -1.54
C GLY A 105 -15.47 12.47 -1.50
N LYS A 106 -16.78 12.53 -1.29
CA LYS A 106 -17.53 13.81 -1.22
C LYS A 106 -17.26 14.60 0.06
N LYS A 107 -16.72 13.94 1.09
CA LYS A 107 -16.40 14.54 2.40
C LYS A 107 -14.95 15.03 2.51
N ARG A 108 -14.19 15.01 1.41
CA ARG A 108 -12.79 15.46 1.42
C ARG A 108 -12.67 16.89 1.92
N GLY A 109 -11.83 17.09 2.93
CA GLY A 109 -11.59 18.39 3.57
C GLY A 109 -12.56 18.72 4.70
N GLU A 110 -13.58 17.91 4.97
CA GLU A 110 -14.45 18.13 6.11
C GLU A 110 -13.78 17.65 7.40
N SER A 111 -13.97 18.41 8.47
CA SER A 111 -13.45 18.12 9.81
C SER A 111 -14.02 16.80 10.34
N LEU A 112 -13.14 15.88 10.79
CA LEU A 112 -13.56 14.64 11.45
C LEU A 112 -14.36 14.92 12.71
N LYS A 113 -13.98 15.94 13.49
CA LYS A 113 -14.70 16.39 14.67
C LYS A 113 -16.13 16.84 14.33
N ARG A 114 -16.28 17.58 13.23
CA ARG A 114 -17.60 18.03 12.77
C ARG A 114 -18.47 16.85 12.30
N ILE A 115 -17.89 15.92 11.57
CA ILE A 115 -18.58 14.69 11.12
C ILE A 115 -19.01 13.85 12.31
N MET A 116 -18.14 13.67 13.30
CA MET A 116 -18.46 12.97 14.56
C MET A 116 -19.71 13.53 15.24
N LEU A 117 -19.83 14.86 15.29
CA LEU A 117 -20.93 15.53 15.99
C LEU A 117 -22.23 15.58 15.17
N ASN A 118 -22.12 15.84 13.86
CA ASN A 118 -23.28 16.16 13.05
C ASN A 118 -23.68 15.06 12.06
N GLU A 119 -22.77 14.18 11.71
CA GLU A 119 -22.99 13.16 10.68
C GLU A 119 -22.47 11.77 11.07
N PRO A 120 -22.82 11.23 12.25
CA PRO A 120 -22.28 9.95 12.73
C PRO A 120 -22.62 8.78 11.81
N ASN A 121 -23.63 8.89 10.96
CA ASN A 121 -23.99 7.87 9.99
C ASN A 121 -22.90 7.67 8.90
N PHE A 122 -22.11 8.70 8.60
CA PHE A 122 -20.95 8.57 7.71
C PHE A 122 -19.89 7.63 8.31
N LEU A 123 -19.56 7.80 9.58
CA LEU A 123 -18.61 6.93 10.29
C LEU A 123 -19.15 5.50 10.41
N LYS A 124 -20.44 5.33 10.72
CA LYS A 124 -21.10 4.01 10.74
C LYS A 124 -21.07 3.32 9.38
N TRP A 125 -21.17 4.08 8.29
CA TRP A 125 -21.03 3.55 6.95
C TRP A 125 -19.58 3.08 6.69
N MET A 126 -18.56 3.81 7.14
CA MET A 126 -17.16 3.39 7.05
C MET A 126 -16.91 2.07 7.76
N LEU A 127 -17.52 1.82 8.93
CA LEU A 127 -17.37 0.56 9.66
C LEU A 127 -17.89 -0.66 8.87
N LYS A 128 -18.84 -0.45 7.95
CA LYS A 128 -19.44 -1.52 7.13
C LYS A 128 -18.81 -1.61 5.75
N GLY A 129 -18.02 -0.61 5.35
CA GLY A 129 -17.39 -0.52 4.04
C GLY A 129 -16.07 -1.28 3.98
N ASP A 130 -15.54 -1.39 2.78
CA ASP A 130 -14.21 -1.97 2.50
C ASP A 130 -13.13 -0.90 2.73
N PHE A 131 -12.84 -0.64 4.01
CA PHE A 131 -11.78 0.25 4.46
C PHE A 131 -10.75 -0.53 5.27
N ASP A 132 -9.52 -0.05 5.28
CA ASP A 132 -8.46 -0.64 6.09
C ASP A 132 -8.80 -0.64 7.58
N THR A 133 -8.20 -1.58 8.30
CA THR A 133 -8.51 -1.80 9.72
C THR A 133 -8.27 -0.56 10.57
N ASP A 134 -7.17 0.15 10.35
CA ASP A 134 -6.82 1.38 11.07
C ASP A 134 -7.79 2.52 10.77
N ALA A 135 -8.20 2.72 9.52
CA ALA A 135 -9.24 3.70 9.16
C ALA A 135 -10.59 3.38 9.83
N ARG A 136 -10.97 2.09 9.90
CA ARG A 136 -12.17 1.67 10.63
C ARG A 136 -12.04 1.88 12.13
N MET A 137 -10.87 1.64 12.72
CA MET A 137 -10.62 1.92 14.14
C MET A 137 -10.79 3.40 14.45
N ILE A 138 -10.23 4.29 13.63
CA ILE A 138 -10.41 5.74 13.79
C ILE A 138 -11.89 6.14 13.69
N ALA A 139 -12.62 5.58 12.74
CA ALA A 139 -14.05 5.83 12.61
C ALA A 139 -14.85 5.34 13.84
N SER A 140 -14.47 4.19 14.42
CA SER A 140 -15.05 3.65 15.65
C SER A 140 -14.76 4.54 16.85
N ASP A 141 -13.49 4.95 17.03
CA ASP A 141 -13.07 5.84 18.11
C ASP A 141 -13.76 7.21 18.02
N ALA A 142 -13.89 7.74 16.81
CA ALA A 142 -14.63 8.99 16.61
C ALA A 142 -16.11 8.87 17.00
N LEU A 143 -16.76 7.74 16.73
CA LEU A 143 -18.15 7.51 17.21
C LEU A 143 -18.26 7.49 18.74
N GLU A 144 -17.17 7.15 19.43
CA GLU A 144 -17.08 7.18 20.90
C GLU A 144 -16.54 8.52 21.44
N GLY A 145 -16.37 9.51 20.59
CA GLY A 145 -15.90 10.84 20.96
C GLY A 145 -14.38 10.98 21.07
N ARG A 146 -13.61 9.99 20.62
CA ARG A 146 -12.14 10.00 20.64
C ARG A 146 -11.61 10.33 19.25
N LEU A 147 -10.65 11.25 19.19
CA LEU A 147 -9.94 11.60 17.96
C LEU A 147 -8.46 11.18 18.07
N PRO A 148 -7.80 10.85 16.95
CA PRO A 148 -6.38 10.60 16.97
C PRO A 148 -5.60 11.81 17.56
N PRO A 149 -4.47 11.59 18.24
CA PRO A 149 -3.61 12.68 18.68
C PRO A 149 -3.10 13.49 17.48
N PRO A 150 -2.78 14.79 17.66
CA PRO A 150 -2.13 15.55 16.60
C PRO A 150 -0.81 14.93 16.14
N PRO A 151 -0.39 15.15 14.87
CA PRO A 151 0.88 14.66 14.38
C PRO A 151 2.05 15.13 15.26
N GLY A 152 3.01 14.21 15.52
CA GLY A 152 4.18 14.49 16.35
C GLY A 152 3.95 14.41 17.86
N VAL A 153 2.74 14.16 18.32
CA VAL A 153 2.43 13.85 19.73
C VAL A 153 2.29 12.34 19.87
N ARG A 154 3.30 11.70 20.40
CA ARG A 154 3.30 10.27 20.81
C ARG A 154 3.14 10.18 22.32
#